data_89ab5692c329a7ea1e83f3081511d51a
#
_entry.id   89ab5692c329a7ea1e83f3081511d51a
#
_cell.length_a   1.000
_cell.length_b   1.000
_cell.length_c   1.000
_cell.angle_alpha   90.00
_cell.angle_beta   90.00
_cell.angle_gamma   90.00
#
_symmetry.space_group_name_H-M   'P 1'
#
loop_
_entity.id
_entity.type
_entity.pdbx_description
1 polymer ?
#
loop_
_entity_poly.entity_id
_entity_poly.type
_entity_poly.pdbx_seq_one_letter_code
_entity_poly.pdbx_strand_id
1 'polypeptide(L)'
;MGMMSWTHAQSYDRLWKQVEQAQQKSLPQTVVRLTGEIYQKAKAEKNSPQMLKAYIWQMKFREEITPDSFYVSLNGLEQWAVTTDKPLDRAILHSLIGSMYADYASQNRWKLNQRTDLEEEAPSVDIREWSKNQFVTKVMTEIAVTFQDSLLLLDTSSRSYIPFVELGVTSDYYHHDMYHLLASRAITSLENLSGFGHDSLINVRIEEIYQHMMNSYRRTDNHDALLLTTLDYLQWKR
;
A
#
# COMPACT_ATOMS: atom_id res chain seq x y z
N MET A 1 -0.48 24.34 24.44
CA MET A 1 0.07 23.30 23.55
C MET A 1 -0.35 23.41 22.06
N GLY A 2 -0.99 24.50 21.63
CA GLY A 2 -1.54 24.67 20.26
C GLY A 2 -0.66 25.37 19.22
N MET A 3 0.41 26.03 19.60
CA MET A 3 1.20 26.84 18.63
C MET A 3 2.25 26.04 17.83
N MET A 4 2.74 24.90 18.33
CA MET A 4 3.72 24.09 17.58
C MET A 4 3.10 23.36 16.38
N SER A 5 1.83 22.99 16.42
CA SER A 5 1.16 22.23 15.34
C SER A 5 0.99 23.05 14.05
N TRP A 6 0.67 24.35 14.16
CA TRP A 6 0.41 25.23 13.01
C TRP A 6 1.67 25.57 12.21
N THR A 7 2.79 25.78 12.89
CA THR A 7 4.07 26.11 12.22
C THR A 7 4.65 24.91 11.46
N HIS A 8 4.44 23.69 11.95
CA HIS A 8 4.88 22.47 11.28
C HIS A 8 4.05 22.16 10.03
N ALA A 9 2.73 22.29 10.09
CA ALA A 9 1.84 22.11 8.94
C ALA A 9 2.20 23.07 7.79
N GLN A 10 2.32 24.37 8.07
CA GLN A 10 2.75 25.37 7.09
C GLN A 10 4.12 25.07 6.46
N SER A 11 5.02 24.45 7.20
CA SER A 11 6.34 24.06 6.68
C SER A 11 6.24 22.90 5.65
N TYR A 12 5.39 21.90 5.89
CA TYR A 12 5.17 20.79 4.93
C TYR A 12 4.41 21.26 3.69
N ASP A 13 3.36 22.06 3.83
CA ASP A 13 2.59 22.59 2.71
C ASP A 13 3.47 23.36 1.73
N ARG A 14 4.40 24.16 2.25
CA ARG A 14 5.35 24.89 1.41
C ARG A 14 6.28 23.96 0.65
N LEU A 15 6.79 22.90 1.31
CA LEU A 15 7.68 21.92 0.69
C LEU A 15 6.93 21.11 -0.39
N TRP A 16 5.72 20.65 -0.08
CA TRP A 16 4.90 19.93 -1.06
C TRP A 16 4.53 20.80 -2.26
N LYS A 17 4.23 22.08 -2.05
CA LYS A 17 3.99 23.02 -3.16
C LYS A 17 5.21 23.14 -4.08
N GLN A 18 6.43 23.09 -3.55
CA GLN A 18 7.65 23.09 -4.37
C GLN A 18 7.78 21.76 -5.15
N VAL A 19 7.43 20.63 -4.54
CA VAL A 19 7.40 19.33 -5.20
C VAL A 19 6.41 19.34 -6.36
N GLU A 20 5.19 19.82 -6.15
CA GLU A 20 4.16 19.95 -7.20
C GLU A 20 4.62 20.85 -8.34
N GLN A 21 5.24 21.99 -8.04
CA GLN A 21 5.79 22.88 -9.06
C GLN A 21 6.92 22.21 -9.87
N ALA A 22 7.77 21.41 -9.22
CA ALA A 22 8.82 20.67 -9.92
C ALA A 22 8.23 19.57 -10.81
N GLN A 23 7.19 18.87 -10.34
CA GLN A 23 6.45 17.89 -11.13
C GLN A 23 5.81 18.51 -12.37
N GLN A 24 5.10 19.65 -12.21
CA GLN A 24 4.47 20.37 -13.31
C GLN A 24 5.47 20.82 -14.40
N LYS A 25 6.72 21.06 -14.00
CA LYS A 25 7.83 21.42 -14.89
C LYS A 25 8.59 20.21 -15.43
N SER A 26 8.12 18.99 -15.16
CA SER A 26 8.78 17.73 -15.56
C SER A 26 10.25 17.67 -15.11
N LEU A 27 10.51 18.01 -13.84
CA LEU A 27 11.83 18.01 -13.22
C LEU A 27 11.98 16.86 -12.20
N PRO A 28 12.05 15.58 -12.64
CA PRO A 28 12.00 14.42 -11.75
C PRO A 28 13.16 14.40 -10.73
N GLN A 29 14.37 14.80 -11.11
CA GLN A 29 15.51 14.89 -10.19
C GLN A 29 15.25 15.89 -9.05
N THR A 30 14.61 17.02 -9.35
CA THR A 30 14.23 18.01 -8.34
C THR A 30 13.16 17.45 -7.41
N VAL A 31 12.17 16.72 -7.94
CA VAL A 31 11.16 16.03 -7.13
C VAL A 31 11.82 15.04 -6.18
N VAL A 32 12.73 14.19 -6.66
CA VAL A 32 13.47 13.21 -5.83
C VAL A 32 14.23 13.91 -4.70
N ARG A 33 14.92 15.02 -4.99
CA ARG A 33 15.66 15.78 -3.97
C ARG A 33 14.71 16.38 -2.91
N LEU A 34 13.67 17.08 -3.33
CA LEU A 34 12.70 17.73 -2.42
C LEU A 34 11.94 16.71 -1.56
N THR A 35 11.50 15.60 -2.14
CA THR A 35 10.86 14.52 -1.38
C THR A 35 11.82 13.86 -0.41
N GLY A 36 13.10 13.76 -0.75
CA GLY A 36 14.15 13.33 0.17
C GLY A 36 14.29 14.25 1.39
N GLU A 37 14.26 15.56 1.18
CA GLU A 37 14.28 16.56 2.27
C GLU A 37 13.04 16.45 3.17
N ILE A 38 11.84 16.26 2.57
CA ILE A 38 10.60 16.04 3.32
C ILE A 38 10.71 14.75 4.15
N TYR A 39 11.22 13.67 3.56
CA TYR A 39 11.40 12.39 4.25
C TYR A 39 12.32 12.52 5.47
N GLN A 40 13.47 13.17 5.33
CA GLN A 40 14.41 13.34 6.43
C GLN A 40 13.82 14.20 7.55
N LYS A 41 13.13 15.30 7.19
CA LYS A 41 12.42 16.14 8.15
C LYS A 41 11.34 15.34 8.90
N ALA A 42 10.51 14.60 8.17
CA ALA A 42 9.42 13.80 8.73
C ALA A 42 9.97 12.68 9.63
N LYS A 43 11.10 12.07 9.26
CA LYS A 43 11.79 11.07 10.08
C LYS A 43 12.27 11.65 11.41
N ALA A 44 12.88 12.83 11.39
CA ALA A 44 13.31 13.52 12.61
C ALA A 44 12.13 13.89 13.53
N GLU A 45 10.97 14.20 12.94
CA GLU A 45 9.74 14.56 13.67
C GLU A 45 8.85 13.35 13.98
N LYS A 46 9.24 12.12 13.58
CA LYS A 46 8.47 10.87 13.72
C LYS A 46 7.05 10.96 13.10
N ASN A 47 6.93 11.72 12.01
CA ASN A 47 5.68 11.96 11.29
C ASN A 47 5.48 10.92 10.18
N SER A 48 4.88 9.78 10.52
CA SER A 48 4.69 8.66 9.61
C SER A 48 3.93 9.01 8.33
N PRO A 49 2.81 9.75 8.36
CA PRO A 49 2.10 10.12 7.12
C PRO A 49 2.97 10.89 6.13
N GLN A 50 3.76 11.85 6.61
CA GLN A 50 4.68 12.61 5.77
C GLN A 50 5.83 11.76 5.24
N MET A 51 6.37 10.85 6.08
CA MET A 51 7.41 9.91 5.66
C MET A 51 6.91 9.01 4.54
N LEU A 52 5.73 8.40 4.69
CA LEU A 52 5.12 7.50 3.71
C LEU A 52 4.86 8.22 2.39
N LYS A 53 4.20 9.38 2.42
CA LYS A 53 3.95 10.17 1.21
C LYS A 53 5.25 10.52 0.50
N ALA A 54 6.24 11.02 1.24
CA ALA A 54 7.53 11.41 0.66
C ALA A 54 8.28 10.22 0.06
N TYR A 55 8.24 9.07 0.72
CA TYR A 55 8.89 7.86 0.23
C TYR A 55 8.27 7.37 -1.08
N ILE A 56 6.95 7.27 -1.17
CA ILE A 56 6.24 6.83 -2.37
C ILE A 56 6.47 7.79 -3.55
N TRP A 57 6.45 9.11 -3.30
CA TRP A 57 6.77 10.08 -4.33
C TRP A 57 8.22 9.97 -4.79
N GLN A 58 9.16 9.80 -3.87
CA GLN A 58 10.57 9.62 -4.20
C GLN A 58 10.80 8.35 -5.01
N MET A 59 10.15 7.24 -4.65
CA MET A 59 10.19 5.98 -5.36
C MET A 59 9.71 6.14 -6.81
N LYS A 60 8.51 6.71 -7.00
CA LYS A 60 7.91 6.93 -8.33
C LYS A 60 8.85 7.71 -9.26
N PHE A 61 9.40 8.82 -8.78
CA PHE A 61 10.25 9.66 -9.62
C PHE A 61 11.69 9.14 -9.77
N ARG A 62 12.18 8.32 -8.85
CA ARG A 62 13.42 7.56 -9.06
C ARG A 62 13.28 6.53 -10.16
N GLU A 63 12.17 5.82 -10.19
CA GLU A 63 11.87 4.82 -11.21
C GLU A 63 11.71 5.45 -12.60
N GLU A 64 11.13 6.66 -12.69
CA GLU A 64 11.06 7.45 -13.92
C GLU A 64 12.47 7.81 -14.46
N ILE A 65 13.44 8.09 -13.57
CA ILE A 65 14.82 8.41 -13.94
C ILE A 65 15.62 7.14 -14.25
N THR A 66 15.46 6.11 -13.42
CA THR A 66 16.22 4.86 -13.47
C THR A 66 15.30 3.70 -13.12
N PRO A 67 14.81 2.93 -14.10
CA PRO A 67 13.84 1.85 -13.85
C PRO A 67 14.31 0.82 -12.81
N ASP A 68 15.59 0.48 -12.77
CA ASP A 68 16.15 -0.46 -11.78
C ASP A 68 16.10 0.05 -10.34
N SER A 69 15.80 1.35 -10.12
CA SER A 69 15.61 1.90 -8.76
C SER A 69 14.38 1.33 -8.05
N PHE A 70 13.46 0.69 -8.77
CA PHE A 70 12.34 -0.04 -8.20
C PHE A 70 12.80 -1.05 -7.14
N TYR A 71 13.82 -1.86 -7.44
CA TYR A 71 14.32 -2.88 -6.51
C TYR A 71 14.93 -2.27 -5.24
N VAL A 72 15.64 -1.16 -5.37
CA VAL A 72 16.20 -0.43 -4.23
C VAL A 72 15.09 0.13 -3.35
N SER A 73 14.05 0.65 -3.97
CA SER A 73 12.90 1.22 -3.26
C SER A 73 12.08 0.16 -2.55
N LEU A 74 11.84 -0.98 -3.21
CA LEU A 74 11.14 -2.12 -2.62
C LEU A 74 11.89 -2.67 -1.39
N ASN A 75 13.18 -2.91 -1.52
CA ASN A 75 14.04 -3.35 -0.41
C ASN A 75 14.03 -2.34 0.75
N GLY A 76 14.04 -1.03 0.45
CA GLY A 76 13.93 0.01 1.47
C GLY A 76 12.60 -0.04 2.24
N LEU A 77 11.46 -0.34 1.58
CA LEU A 77 10.18 -0.56 2.25
C LEU A 77 10.20 -1.81 3.13
N GLU A 78 10.76 -2.91 2.65
CA GLU A 78 10.90 -4.15 3.43
C GLU A 78 11.74 -3.93 4.69
N GLN A 79 12.86 -3.24 4.58
CA GLN A 79 13.70 -2.89 5.73
C GLN A 79 12.94 -1.98 6.72
N TRP A 80 12.15 -1.04 6.22
CA TRP A 80 11.34 -0.18 7.08
C TRP A 80 10.25 -0.98 7.78
N ALA A 81 9.56 -1.89 7.11
CA ALA A 81 8.53 -2.76 7.68
C ALA A 81 9.06 -3.64 8.82
N VAL A 82 10.30 -4.16 8.68
CA VAL A 82 10.96 -4.97 9.73
C VAL A 82 11.39 -4.11 10.92
N THR A 83 11.82 -2.86 10.70
CA THR A 83 12.42 -2.03 11.75
C THR A 83 11.43 -1.11 12.47
N THR A 84 10.22 -0.93 11.93
CA THR A 84 9.23 -0.06 12.59
C THR A 84 8.65 -0.71 13.84
N ASP A 85 8.57 0.07 14.92
CA ASP A 85 7.91 -0.29 16.18
C ASP A 85 6.41 0.09 16.20
N LYS A 86 5.92 0.76 15.15
CA LYS A 86 4.55 1.23 15.05
C LYS A 86 3.68 0.19 14.30
N PRO A 87 2.71 -0.47 14.99
CA PRO A 87 1.90 -1.52 14.35
C PRO A 87 1.13 -1.03 13.11
N LEU A 88 0.62 0.19 13.16
CA LEU A 88 -0.13 0.77 12.04
C LEU A 88 0.78 1.10 10.84
N ASP A 89 1.97 1.66 11.07
CA ASP A 89 2.97 1.86 10.01
C ASP A 89 3.34 0.51 9.38
N ARG A 90 3.53 -0.53 10.21
CA ARG A 90 3.85 -1.88 9.75
C ARG A 90 2.76 -2.43 8.83
N ALA A 91 1.49 -2.34 9.22
CA ALA A 91 0.37 -2.80 8.39
C ALA A 91 0.32 -2.08 7.03
N ILE A 92 0.50 -0.75 7.03
CA ILE A 92 0.52 0.04 5.80
C ILE A 92 1.72 -0.35 4.91
N LEU A 93 2.90 -0.54 5.48
CA LEU A 93 4.09 -0.93 4.75
C LEU A 93 3.92 -2.32 4.11
N HIS A 94 3.41 -3.31 4.85
CA HIS A 94 3.13 -4.63 4.29
C HIS A 94 2.08 -4.57 3.18
N SER A 95 1.04 -3.75 3.32
CA SER A 95 0.06 -3.52 2.25
C SER A 95 0.69 -2.92 0.99
N LEU A 96 1.62 -1.95 1.15
CA LEU A 96 2.35 -1.37 0.03
C LEU A 96 3.27 -2.40 -0.65
N ILE A 97 4.03 -3.14 0.14
CA ILE A 97 4.93 -4.19 -0.35
C ILE A 97 4.13 -5.24 -1.14
N GLY A 98 3.03 -5.74 -0.57
CA GLY A 98 2.14 -6.69 -1.26
C GLY A 98 1.63 -6.17 -2.59
N SER A 99 1.17 -4.91 -2.64
CA SER A 99 0.73 -4.28 -3.90
C SER A 99 1.86 -4.19 -4.92
N MET A 100 3.07 -3.80 -4.51
CA MET A 100 4.22 -3.68 -5.42
C MET A 100 4.60 -5.03 -6.03
N TYR A 101 4.59 -6.10 -5.25
CA TYR A 101 4.84 -7.45 -5.78
C TYR A 101 3.73 -7.91 -6.73
N ALA A 102 2.46 -7.63 -6.40
CA ALA A 102 1.32 -7.98 -7.26
C ALA A 102 1.36 -7.21 -8.58
N ASP A 103 1.65 -5.90 -8.53
CA ASP A 103 1.75 -5.04 -9.70
C ASP A 103 2.93 -5.47 -10.60
N TYR A 104 4.09 -5.76 -10.01
CA TYR A 104 5.24 -6.28 -10.75
C TYR A 104 4.92 -7.60 -11.46
N ALA A 105 4.30 -8.54 -10.76
CA ALA A 105 3.89 -9.82 -11.33
C ALA A 105 2.89 -9.62 -12.47
N SER A 106 1.88 -8.78 -12.27
CA SER A 106 0.86 -8.46 -13.29
C SER A 106 1.48 -7.84 -14.56
N GLN A 107 2.39 -6.88 -14.40
CA GLN A 107 3.10 -6.24 -15.51
C GLN A 107 4.02 -7.21 -16.28
N ASN A 108 4.56 -8.21 -15.59
CA ASN A 108 5.44 -9.23 -16.18
C ASN A 108 4.72 -10.56 -16.44
N ARG A 109 3.38 -10.59 -16.42
CA ARG A 109 2.55 -11.80 -16.55
C ARG A 109 2.97 -12.71 -17.70
N TRP A 110 3.19 -12.15 -18.88
CA TRP A 110 3.57 -12.94 -20.04
C TRP A 110 4.89 -13.70 -19.82
N LYS A 111 5.91 -13.03 -19.26
CA LYS A 111 7.21 -13.67 -18.95
C LYS A 111 7.08 -14.71 -17.86
N LEU A 112 6.28 -14.44 -16.82
CA LEU A 112 6.09 -15.35 -15.70
C LEU A 112 5.34 -16.61 -16.12
N ASN A 113 4.36 -16.52 -17.00
CA ASN A 113 3.62 -17.67 -17.51
C ASN A 113 4.46 -18.59 -18.42
N GLN A 114 5.59 -18.12 -18.94
CA GLN A 114 6.52 -18.95 -19.73
C GLN A 114 7.56 -19.67 -18.88
N ARG A 115 7.69 -19.32 -17.60
CA ARG A 115 8.64 -19.97 -16.70
C ARG A 115 8.06 -21.26 -16.18
N THR A 116 8.94 -22.27 -16.08
CA THR A 116 8.61 -23.49 -15.34
C THR A 116 8.52 -23.13 -13.86
N ASP A 117 7.45 -23.57 -13.21
CA ASP A 117 7.35 -23.47 -11.75
C ASP A 117 8.40 -24.43 -11.16
N LEU A 118 9.44 -23.83 -10.59
CA LEU A 118 10.41 -24.57 -9.78
C LEU A 118 9.74 -24.80 -8.43
N GLU A 119 9.32 -26.05 -8.22
CA GLU A 119 8.81 -26.49 -6.92
C GLU A 119 9.99 -26.48 -5.93
N GLU A 120 9.81 -25.79 -4.78
CA GLU A 120 10.63 -25.88 -3.55
C GLU A 120 11.96 -25.12 -3.49
N GLU A 121 12.37 -24.30 -4.44
CA GLU A 121 13.55 -23.47 -4.25
C GLU A 121 13.22 -22.21 -3.45
N ALA A 122 14.11 -21.85 -2.51
CA ALA A 122 14.01 -20.58 -1.81
C ALA A 122 14.05 -19.41 -2.83
N PRO A 123 13.23 -18.36 -2.64
CA PRO A 123 13.22 -17.24 -3.58
C PRO A 123 14.60 -16.63 -3.74
N SER A 124 15.00 -16.39 -4.99
CA SER A 124 16.20 -15.59 -5.30
C SER A 124 16.10 -14.19 -4.67
N VAL A 125 17.24 -13.59 -4.36
CA VAL A 125 17.32 -12.18 -3.98
C VAL A 125 16.81 -11.27 -5.11
N ASP A 126 16.99 -11.70 -6.36
CA ASP A 126 16.50 -10.98 -7.54
C ASP A 126 15.08 -11.44 -7.91
N ILE A 127 14.11 -10.59 -7.68
CA ILE A 127 12.70 -10.88 -8.00
C ILE A 127 12.47 -11.12 -9.50
N ARG A 128 13.40 -10.70 -10.35
CA ARG A 128 13.34 -10.97 -11.80
C ARG A 128 13.48 -12.46 -12.13
N GLU A 129 13.99 -13.26 -11.19
CA GLU A 129 14.17 -14.71 -11.31
C GLU A 129 13.00 -15.48 -10.70
N TRP A 130 12.11 -14.82 -9.99
CA TRP A 130 11.00 -15.48 -9.29
C TRP A 130 10.01 -16.14 -10.23
N SER A 131 9.45 -17.27 -9.78
CA SER A 131 8.29 -17.92 -10.40
C SER A 131 6.99 -17.20 -10.01
N LYS A 132 5.90 -17.47 -10.76
CA LYS A 132 4.56 -16.96 -10.43
C LYS A 132 4.11 -17.42 -9.03
N ASN A 133 4.44 -18.66 -8.62
CA ASN A 133 4.09 -19.19 -7.31
C ASN A 133 4.76 -18.43 -6.18
N GLN A 134 6.01 -18.01 -6.36
CA GLN A 134 6.75 -17.21 -5.38
C GLN A 134 6.12 -15.83 -5.21
N PHE A 135 5.67 -15.19 -6.31
CA PHE A 135 4.93 -13.94 -6.21
C PHE A 135 3.59 -14.09 -5.49
N VAL A 136 2.79 -15.11 -5.82
CA VAL A 136 1.52 -15.37 -5.14
C VAL A 136 1.74 -15.60 -3.65
N THR A 137 2.71 -16.44 -3.28
CA THR A 137 3.04 -16.74 -1.88
C THR A 137 3.48 -15.47 -1.14
N LYS A 138 4.34 -14.65 -1.76
CA LYS A 138 4.79 -13.40 -1.16
C LYS A 138 3.62 -12.45 -0.90
N VAL A 139 2.78 -12.20 -1.90
CA VAL A 139 1.63 -11.29 -1.76
C VAL A 139 0.65 -11.80 -0.70
N MET A 140 0.35 -13.11 -0.66
CA MET A 140 -0.50 -13.70 0.37
C MET A 140 0.08 -13.49 1.78
N THR A 141 1.39 -13.64 1.93
CA THR A 141 2.10 -13.42 3.20
C THR A 141 2.00 -11.95 3.62
N GLU A 142 2.24 -11.02 2.70
CA GLU A 142 2.16 -9.58 2.98
C GLU A 142 0.74 -9.16 3.40
N ILE A 143 -0.29 -9.71 2.72
CA ILE A 143 -1.69 -9.48 3.09
C ILE A 143 -1.99 -10.07 4.49
N ALA A 144 -1.49 -11.24 4.82
CA ALA A 144 -1.70 -11.84 6.13
C ALA A 144 -1.10 -10.96 7.25
N VAL A 145 0.10 -10.44 7.06
CA VAL A 145 0.76 -9.53 8.01
C VAL A 145 0.03 -8.19 8.10
N THR A 146 -0.46 -7.64 6.97
CA THR A 146 -1.26 -6.41 6.95
C THR A 146 -2.43 -6.46 7.91
N PHE A 147 -3.12 -7.60 8.01
CA PHE A 147 -4.32 -7.74 8.84
C PHE A 147 -4.07 -8.43 10.20
N GLN A 148 -2.83 -8.56 10.62
CA GLN A 148 -2.48 -9.21 11.88
C GLN A 148 -3.15 -8.53 13.10
N ASP A 149 -3.28 -7.21 13.07
CA ASP A 149 -3.97 -6.42 14.10
C ASP A 149 -5.21 -5.73 13.50
N SER A 150 -6.19 -6.54 13.11
CA SER A 150 -7.41 -6.07 12.45
C SER A 150 -8.25 -5.13 13.31
N LEU A 151 -8.23 -5.28 14.64
CA LEU A 151 -8.96 -4.39 15.55
C LEU A 151 -8.36 -2.99 15.54
N LEU A 152 -7.04 -2.86 15.59
CA LEU A 152 -6.38 -1.57 15.46
C LEU A 152 -6.73 -0.87 14.15
N LEU A 153 -6.81 -1.61 13.05
CA LEU A 153 -7.16 -1.06 11.74
C LEU A 153 -8.60 -0.57 11.69
N LEU A 154 -9.54 -1.31 12.27
CA LEU A 154 -10.96 -0.93 12.35
C LEU A 154 -11.18 0.30 13.24
N ASP A 155 -10.41 0.42 14.32
CA ASP A 155 -10.53 1.54 15.27
C ASP A 155 -9.79 2.80 14.79
N THR A 156 -8.98 2.70 13.72
CA THR A 156 -8.18 3.82 13.22
C THR A 156 -8.82 4.46 11.99
N SER A 157 -9.14 5.75 12.08
CA SER A 157 -9.59 6.51 10.92
C SER A 157 -8.49 6.62 9.85
N SER A 158 -8.82 6.38 8.59
CA SER A 158 -7.91 6.59 7.46
C SER A 158 -7.41 8.03 7.36
N ARG A 159 -8.19 8.99 7.84
CA ARG A 159 -7.83 10.42 7.89
C ARG A 159 -6.63 10.71 8.80
N SER A 160 -6.31 9.83 9.74
CA SER A 160 -5.12 9.98 10.60
C SER A 160 -3.81 9.88 9.83
N TYR A 161 -3.86 9.37 8.59
CA TYR A 161 -2.69 9.25 7.69
C TYR A 161 -2.67 10.28 6.56
N ILE A 162 -3.44 11.37 6.67
CA ILE A 162 -3.27 12.53 5.79
C ILE A 162 -1.89 13.16 6.07
N PRO A 163 -1.05 13.48 5.06
CA PRO A 163 -1.37 13.55 3.63
C PRO A 163 -0.97 12.30 2.82
N PHE A 164 -0.58 11.19 3.45
CA PHE A 164 -0.33 9.95 2.71
C PHE A 164 -1.63 9.39 2.10
N VAL A 165 -2.71 9.39 2.88
CA VAL A 165 -4.06 9.11 2.38
C VAL A 165 -4.62 10.40 1.77
N GLU A 166 -4.99 10.34 0.49
CA GLU A 166 -5.66 11.42 -0.22
C GLU A 166 -7.17 11.16 -0.22
N LEU A 167 -7.94 12.16 0.21
CA LEU A 167 -9.39 12.03 0.31
C LEU A 167 -10.03 12.31 -1.06
N GLY A 168 -10.78 11.32 -1.57
CA GLY A 168 -11.62 11.49 -2.75
C GLY A 168 -13.00 12.08 -2.40
N VAL A 169 -13.82 12.34 -3.42
CA VAL A 169 -15.17 12.91 -3.28
C VAL A 169 -16.10 12.03 -2.43
N THR A 170 -15.88 10.70 -2.45
CA THR A 170 -16.69 9.71 -1.72
C THR A 170 -16.06 9.26 -0.40
N SER A 171 -14.99 9.90 0.05
CA SER A 171 -14.22 9.46 1.21
C SER A 171 -14.96 9.50 2.55
N ASP A 172 -16.11 10.19 2.61
CA ASP A 172 -16.95 10.19 3.81
C ASP A 172 -17.73 8.88 3.98
N TYR A 173 -17.89 8.11 2.90
CA TYR A 173 -18.60 6.84 2.86
C TYR A 173 -17.65 5.65 2.70
N TYR A 174 -16.61 5.78 1.85
CA TYR A 174 -15.62 4.76 1.59
C TYR A 174 -14.33 4.99 2.37
N HIS A 175 -13.68 3.89 2.76
CA HIS A 175 -12.34 3.90 3.35
C HIS A 175 -12.19 4.82 4.57
N HIS A 176 -13.26 4.97 5.38
CA HIS A 176 -13.25 5.82 6.56
C HIS A 176 -12.35 5.26 7.67
N ASP A 177 -12.16 3.93 7.75
CA ASP A 177 -11.18 3.28 8.60
C ASP A 177 -10.02 2.67 7.79
N MET A 178 -8.91 2.38 8.49
CA MET A 178 -7.73 1.82 7.85
C MET A 178 -7.95 0.39 7.36
N TYR A 179 -8.84 -0.38 8.03
CA TYR A 179 -9.15 -1.74 7.59
C TYR A 179 -9.77 -1.72 6.20
N HIS A 180 -10.80 -0.91 5.97
CA HIS A 180 -11.48 -0.80 4.68
C HIS A 180 -10.51 -0.35 3.58
N LEU A 181 -9.67 0.66 3.87
CA LEU A 181 -8.66 1.15 2.91
C LEU A 181 -7.67 0.05 2.51
N LEU A 182 -7.11 -0.66 3.49
CA LEU A 182 -6.12 -1.70 3.22
C LEU A 182 -6.76 -2.97 2.63
N ALA A 183 -8.00 -3.30 3.00
CA ALA A 183 -8.76 -4.41 2.43
C ALA A 183 -9.04 -4.20 0.94
N SER A 184 -9.48 -3.01 0.53
CA SER A 184 -9.69 -2.69 -0.88
C SER A 184 -8.39 -2.81 -1.68
N ARG A 185 -7.26 -2.36 -1.13
CA ARG A 185 -5.95 -2.54 -1.75
C ARG A 185 -5.56 -4.02 -1.85
N ALA A 186 -5.80 -4.81 -0.81
CA ALA A 186 -5.50 -6.24 -0.80
C ALA A 186 -6.32 -7.00 -1.86
N ILE A 187 -7.61 -6.68 -1.99
CA ILE A 187 -8.49 -7.26 -3.02
C ILE A 187 -7.94 -6.95 -4.41
N THR A 188 -7.63 -5.70 -4.72
CA THR A 188 -7.01 -5.30 -6.00
C THR A 188 -5.69 -6.04 -6.25
N SER A 189 -4.85 -6.19 -5.24
CA SER A 189 -3.58 -6.93 -5.37
C SER A 189 -3.80 -8.41 -5.67
N LEU A 190 -4.83 -9.03 -5.07
CA LEU A 190 -5.20 -10.41 -5.34
C LEU A 190 -5.79 -10.59 -6.75
N GLU A 191 -6.64 -9.68 -7.19
CA GLU A 191 -7.18 -9.66 -8.56
C GLU A 191 -6.07 -9.52 -9.60
N ASN A 192 -5.04 -8.72 -9.33
CA ASN A 192 -3.86 -8.59 -10.18
C ASN A 192 -3.08 -9.91 -10.34
N LEU A 193 -3.25 -10.87 -9.43
CA LEU A 193 -2.65 -12.20 -9.50
C LEU A 193 -3.56 -13.26 -10.13
N SER A 194 -4.80 -12.92 -10.49
CA SER A 194 -5.71 -13.85 -11.18
C SER A 194 -5.09 -14.35 -12.48
N GLY A 195 -5.26 -15.66 -12.79
CA GLY A 195 -4.66 -16.31 -13.95
C GLY A 195 -3.21 -16.79 -13.77
N PHE A 196 -2.68 -16.76 -12.54
CA PHE A 196 -1.39 -17.42 -12.21
C PHE A 196 -1.51 -18.87 -11.73
N GLY A 197 -2.70 -19.48 -11.89
CA GLY A 197 -2.92 -20.89 -11.52
C GLY A 197 -3.36 -21.12 -10.07
N HIS A 198 -3.60 -20.05 -9.31
CA HIS A 198 -4.04 -20.09 -7.91
C HIS A 198 -5.41 -19.44 -7.70
N ASP A 199 -6.22 -19.32 -8.76
CA ASP A 199 -7.47 -18.55 -8.73
C ASP A 199 -8.44 -18.99 -7.63
N SER A 200 -8.53 -20.29 -7.34
CA SER A 200 -9.36 -20.79 -6.26
C SER A 200 -8.92 -20.27 -4.89
N LEU A 201 -7.62 -20.28 -4.60
CA LEU A 201 -7.05 -19.75 -3.36
C LEU A 201 -7.22 -18.24 -3.25
N ILE A 202 -6.99 -17.53 -4.36
CA ILE A 202 -7.16 -16.08 -4.47
C ILE A 202 -8.61 -15.71 -4.19
N ASN A 203 -9.57 -16.37 -4.81
CA ASN A 203 -11.00 -16.13 -4.62
C ASN A 203 -11.46 -16.40 -3.19
N VAL A 204 -10.99 -17.49 -2.57
CA VAL A 204 -11.25 -17.77 -1.15
C VAL A 204 -10.74 -16.63 -0.28
N ARG A 205 -9.52 -16.15 -0.54
CA ARG A 205 -8.94 -15.06 0.25
C ARG A 205 -9.71 -13.74 0.09
N ILE A 206 -10.12 -13.39 -1.12
CA ILE A 206 -10.97 -12.21 -1.38
C ILE A 206 -12.31 -12.36 -0.62
N GLU A 207 -12.94 -13.52 -0.69
CA GLU A 207 -14.19 -13.80 0.03
C GLU A 207 -14.02 -13.61 1.54
N GLU A 208 -12.95 -14.16 2.13
CA GLU A 208 -12.65 -14.00 3.56
C GLU A 208 -12.51 -12.53 3.96
N ILE A 209 -11.85 -11.71 3.14
CA ILE A 209 -11.70 -10.27 3.39
C ILE A 209 -13.07 -9.58 3.40
N TYR A 210 -13.91 -9.83 2.40
CA TYR A 210 -15.25 -9.26 2.34
C TYR A 210 -16.12 -9.71 3.53
N GLN A 211 -16.10 -11.00 3.87
CA GLN A 211 -16.86 -11.53 5.00
C GLN A 211 -16.41 -10.92 6.33
N HIS A 212 -15.10 -10.75 6.51
CA HIS A 212 -14.57 -10.12 7.72
C HIS A 212 -15.03 -8.66 7.83
N MET A 213 -14.96 -7.87 6.75
CA MET A 213 -15.46 -6.49 6.71
C MET A 213 -16.94 -6.43 7.07
N MET A 214 -17.78 -7.19 6.36
CA MET A 214 -19.24 -7.19 6.59
C MET A 214 -19.60 -7.59 8.03
N ASN A 215 -18.92 -8.60 8.58
CA ASN A 215 -19.15 -9.03 9.96
C ASN A 215 -18.73 -7.97 10.98
N SER A 216 -17.63 -7.27 10.74
CA SER A 216 -17.13 -6.20 11.59
C SER A 216 -18.10 -5.02 11.59
N TYR A 217 -18.58 -4.59 10.42
CA TYR A 217 -19.50 -3.47 10.29
C TYR A 217 -20.91 -3.78 10.87
N ARG A 218 -21.37 -5.04 10.82
CA ARG A 218 -22.58 -5.45 11.55
C ARG A 218 -22.42 -5.33 13.06
N ARG A 219 -21.26 -5.70 13.61
CA ARG A 219 -20.99 -5.63 15.06
C ARG A 219 -20.87 -4.21 15.57
N THR A 220 -20.37 -3.30 14.74
CA THR A 220 -20.17 -1.88 15.10
C THR A 220 -21.35 -0.99 14.69
N ASP A 221 -22.42 -1.56 14.15
CA ASP A 221 -23.60 -0.86 13.66
C ASP A 221 -23.30 0.20 12.61
N ASN A 222 -22.22 -0.01 11.82
CA ASN A 222 -21.81 0.87 10.74
C ASN A 222 -22.53 0.50 9.45
N HIS A 223 -23.77 1.00 9.33
CA HIS A 223 -24.65 0.63 8.22
C HIS A 223 -24.14 1.08 6.85
N ASP A 224 -23.54 2.26 6.75
CA ASP A 224 -23.04 2.78 5.46
C ASP A 224 -21.89 1.92 4.95
N ALA A 225 -20.91 1.62 5.81
CA ALA A 225 -19.80 0.75 5.43
C ALA A 225 -20.27 -0.68 5.11
N LEU A 226 -21.24 -1.21 5.85
CA LEU A 226 -21.83 -2.52 5.57
C LEU A 226 -22.52 -2.55 4.20
N LEU A 227 -23.32 -1.52 3.88
CA LEU A 227 -24.04 -1.43 2.61
C LEU A 227 -23.04 -1.39 1.43
N LEU A 228 -22.05 -0.51 1.51
CA LEU A 228 -21.06 -0.34 0.44
C LEU A 228 -20.22 -1.60 0.25
N THR A 229 -19.72 -2.19 1.34
CA THR A 229 -18.95 -3.45 1.27
C THR A 229 -19.80 -4.59 0.68
N THR A 230 -21.10 -4.64 1.01
CA THR A 230 -22.02 -5.66 0.45
C THR A 230 -22.21 -5.44 -1.05
N LEU A 231 -22.34 -4.21 -1.52
CA LEU A 231 -22.44 -3.89 -2.95
C LEU A 231 -21.18 -4.30 -3.70
N ASP A 232 -20.01 -3.95 -3.19
CA ASP A 232 -18.72 -4.32 -3.78
C ASP A 232 -18.55 -5.85 -3.85
N TYR A 233 -18.91 -6.55 -2.76
CA TYR A 233 -18.91 -8.00 -2.73
C TYR A 233 -19.82 -8.63 -3.78
N LEU A 234 -21.05 -8.12 -3.95
CA LEU A 234 -21.99 -8.62 -4.95
C LEU A 234 -21.54 -8.31 -6.37
N GLN A 235 -20.84 -7.21 -6.61
CA GLN A 235 -20.24 -6.88 -7.89
C GLN A 235 -19.08 -7.84 -8.22
N TRP A 236 -18.24 -8.12 -7.25
CA TRP A 236 -17.12 -9.07 -7.40
C TRP A 236 -17.60 -10.51 -7.68
N LYS A 237 -18.73 -10.93 -7.10
CA LYS A 237 -19.32 -12.28 -7.29
C LYS A 237 -19.95 -12.51 -8.69
N ARG A 238 -20.18 -11.48 -9.50
CA ARG A 238 -20.78 -11.59 -10.85
C ARG A 238 -19.78 -12.04 -11.88
#